data_51d9f116f99697260e7046fa80fe9326
#
_entry.id   51d9f116f99697260e7046fa80fe9326
#
_cell.length_a   1.000
_cell.length_b   1.000
_cell.length_c   1.000
_cell.angle_alpha   90.00
_cell.angle_beta   90.00
_cell.angle_gamma   90.00
#
_symmetry.space_group_name_H-M   'P 1'
#
loop_
_entity.id
_entity.type
_entity.pdbx_description
1 polymer ?
#
loop_
_entity_poly.entity_id
_entity_poly.type
_entity_poly.pdbx_seq_one_letter_code
_entity_poly.pdbx_strand_id
1 'polypeptide(L)'
;DPTNYVTDTETYRVIDNGDGTYKVAPNSQVYSVTLNACGGSEVMVEDFEEENIPDNGIELPIPTKAGYKFDGWYTEENNGSQVNGITKDNLSDIFRNEATVTLYAHWTLLNYTITYEGLNDATNTNPSNYTVETEAITLAAPGTRKGYTFGGWYTDVEYQNKIEIIEQGTTGNKILYAKWDEIASGSITASFVSTGTIPSDIVQGTINVAEKAYENDEVSFTVTLPKGYTLENVLCTADGENLNTITEENGSYTFIMPGKNVTITVNVRPIQYTINLDLQEGTGTTTTIYGSVENLPVLPNDNPEKQGYNFKGWFDAPTKGTVITMDNLNTASNMLALFGNNTELTIYAQYTEVGNFVVIYSAVGADEETIPTDNTQYNIAETSIIKIPNQEPKKLGYTFEGWKTGTDDTVYKYGTQNDTYTVPNDISGAITFIAQWSINEYKITYELNGGINA
;
A
#
# COMPACT_ATOMS: atom_id res chain seq x y z
N ASP A 1 -45.06 14.89 -96.67
CA ASP A 1 -44.24 15.12 -95.50
C ASP A 1 -45.12 15.78 -94.40
N PRO A 2 -45.36 15.13 -93.31
CA PRO A 2 -46.28 15.58 -92.26
C PRO A 2 -45.88 16.93 -91.61
N THR A 3 -44.63 17.33 -91.73
CA THR A 3 -44.12 18.61 -91.20
C THR A 3 -44.67 19.86 -91.89
N ASN A 4 -45.28 19.67 -93.05
CA ASN A 4 -45.86 20.82 -93.85
C ASN A 4 -47.21 21.30 -93.29
N TYR A 5 -47.79 20.62 -92.30
CA TYR A 5 -49.09 20.97 -91.75
C TYR A 5 -49.05 21.55 -90.35
N VAL A 6 -47.86 21.63 -89.74
CA VAL A 6 -47.69 22.29 -88.46
C VAL A 6 -46.84 23.53 -88.64
N THR A 7 -47.43 24.70 -88.54
CA THR A 7 -46.74 25.96 -88.63
C THR A 7 -46.19 26.47 -87.39
N ASP A 8 -46.52 25.88 -86.26
CA ASP A 8 -46.03 26.19 -84.91
C ASP A 8 -45.35 24.95 -84.30
N THR A 9 -44.11 24.71 -84.62
CA THR A 9 -43.27 23.62 -84.16
C THR A 9 -42.72 23.84 -82.75
N GLU A 10 -42.93 25.01 -82.18
CA GLU A 10 -42.55 25.30 -80.76
C GLU A 10 -43.64 24.79 -79.80
N THR A 11 -44.92 24.83 -80.24
CA THR A 11 -46.05 24.44 -79.43
C THR A 11 -46.58 22.99 -79.76
N TYR A 12 -46.33 22.47 -80.97
CA TYR A 12 -46.83 21.18 -81.36
C TYR A 12 -45.78 20.30 -82.06
N ARG A 13 -45.86 18.97 -81.86
CA ARG A 13 -45.04 17.96 -82.53
C ARG A 13 -45.95 17.01 -83.37
N VAL A 14 -45.34 16.44 -84.41
CA VAL A 14 -45.96 15.44 -85.18
C VAL A 14 -45.45 14.06 -84.73
N ILE A 15 -46.34 13.19 -84.32
CA ILE A 15 -46.09 11.82 -83.94
C ILE A 15 -46.43 10.88 -85.05
N ASP A 16 -45.51 10.01 -85.51
CA ASP A 16 -45.76 8.94 -86.42
C ASP A 16 -46.37 7.72 -85.71
N ASN A 17 -47.57 7.28 -86.05
CA ASN A 17 -48.22 6.16 -85.41
C ASN A 17 -47.68 4.78 -85.89
N GLY A 18 -46.74 4.75 -86.90
CA GLY A 18 -46.19 3.53 -87.43
C GLY A 18 -47.09 2.77 -88.47
N ASP A 19 -48.29 3.31 -88.72
CA ASP A 19 -49.29 2.75 -89.69
C ASP A 19 -49.47 3.65 -90.88
N GLY A 20 -48.61 4.65 -91.08
CA GLY A 20 -48.70 5.63 -92.14
C GLY A 20 -49.63 6.81 -91.83
N THR A 21 -50.18 6.90 -90.61
CA THR A 21 -50.92 8.05 -90.09
C THR A 21 -50.07 8.86 -89.11
N TYR A 22 -50.42 10.14 -88.95
CA TYR A 22 -49.68 11.08 -88.08
C TYR A 22 -50.66 11.77 -87.15
N LYS A 23 -50.21 11.97 -85.90
CA LYS A 23 -50.95 12.72 -84.90
C LYS A 23 -50.20 13.99 -84.58
N VAL A 24 -50.89 15.15 -84.48
CA VAL A 24 -50.36 16.39 -83.95
C VAL A 24 -50.69 16.42 -82.48
N ALA A 25 -49.70 16.54 -81.68
CA ALA A 25 -49.80 16.69 -80.23
C ALA A 25 -49.07 17.95 -79.75
N PRO A 26 -49.49 18.59 -78.69
CA PRO A 26 -48.67 19.65 -78.06
C PRO A 26 -47.30 19.10 -77.77
N ASN A 27 -46.29 19.95 -77.88
CA ASN A 27 -44.97 19.62 -77.30
C ASN A 27 -45.17 19.45 -75.78
N SER A 28 -44.82 18.29 -75.30
CA SER A 28 -44.81 18.10 -73.81
C SER A 28 -43.74 18.93 -73.20
N GLN A 29 -44.12 19.50 -72.06
CA GLN A 29 -43.13 20.24 -71.23
C GLN A 29 -42.07 19.26 -70.77
N VAL A 30 -40.83 19.55 -71.08
CA VAL A 30 -39.67 18.84 -70.46
C VAL A 30 -39.32 19.50 -69.13
N TYR A 31 -39.24 18.69 -68.12
CA TYR A 31 -38.89 19.08 -66.78
C TYR A 31 -37.47 18.66 -66.49
N SER A 32 -36.67 19.57 -65.87
CA SER A 32 -35.28 19.35 -65.46
C SER A 32 -35.12 19.58 -63.97
N VAL A 33 -34.47 18.67 -63.28
CA VAL A 33 -34.20 18.75 -61.88
C VAL A 33 -32.70 18.91 -61.65
N THR A 34 -32.29 20.04 -61.12
CA THR A 34 -30.94 20.23 -60.61
C THR A 34 -30.87 19.77 -59.16
N LEU A 35 -30.08 18.76 -58.88
CA LEU A 35 -29.83 18.27 -57.53
C LEU A 35 -28.59 18.93 -56.94
N ASN A 36 -28.80 19.92 -56.07
CA ASN A 36 -27.69 20.52 -55.29
C ASN A 36 -27.42 19.66 -54.04
N ALA A 37 -26.37 18.87 -54.10
CA ALA A 37 -26.00 18.00 -52.99
C ALA A 37 -25.49 18.71 -51.73
N CYS A 38 -25.38 20.03 -51.71
CA CYS A 38 -24.91 20.85 -50.58
C CYS A 38 -23.60 20.33 -49.94
N GLY A 39 -22.63 20.04 -50.84
CA GLY A 39 -21.33 19.48 -50.46
C GLY A 39 -21.28 17.95 -50.33
N GLY A 40 -22.34 17.27 -50.70
CA GLY A 40 -22.34 15.80 -50.89
C GLY A 40 -21.84 15.38 -52.28
N SER A 41 -21.87 14.06 -52.57
CA SER A 41 -21.53 13.51 -53.88
C SER A 41 -22.52 14.00 -54.95
N GLU A 42 -21.98 14.25 -56.14
CA GLU A 42 -22.84 14.59 -57.29
C GLU A 42 -23.78 13.42 -57.64
N VAL A 43 -25.01 13.76 -57.88
CA VAL A 43 -26.06 12.85 -58.33
C VAL A 43 -26.93 13.61 -59.32
N MET A 44 -27.63 12.91 -60.22
CA MET A 44 -28.47 13.52 -61.22
C MET A 44 -29.76 12.73 -61.42
N VAL A 45 -30.77 13.42 -61.97
CA VAL A 45 -31.99 12.86 -62.50
C VAL A 45 -32.01 13.30 -63.96
N GLU A 46 -32.34 12.39 -64.86
CA GLU A 46 -32.55 12.69 -66.33
C GLU A 46 -33.76 13.57 -66.51
N ASP A 47 -33.70 14.46 -67.47
CA ASP A 47 -34.86 15.26 -67.90
C ASP A 47 -36.02 14.37 -68.29
N PHE A 48 -37.23 14.77 -67.96
CA PHE A 48 -38.43 13.97 -68.20
C PHE A 48 -39.64 14.82 -68.68
N GLU A 49 -40.60 14.20 -69.35
CA GLU A 49 -41.89 14.78 -69.62
C GLU A 49 -42.94 14.19 -68.67
N GLU A 50 -43.98 14.95 -68.31
CA GLU A 50 -45.04 14.52 -67.38
C GLU A 50 -45.61 13.16 -67.71
N GLU A 51 -45.83 12.90 -69.02
CA GLU A 51 -46.40 11.63 -69.51
C GLU A 51 -45.48 10.44 -69.28
N ASN A 52 -44.19 10.67 -69.17
CA ASN A 52 -43.13 9.66 -68.93
C ASN A 52 -42.89 9.37 -67.49
N ILE A 53 -43.55 10.08 -66.53
CA ILE A 53 -43.42 9.79 -65.10
C ILE A 53 -44.06 8.40 -64.83
N PRO A 54 -43.30 7.44 -64.28
CA PRO A 54 -43.79 6.14 -63.85
C PRO A 54 -44.90 6.24 -62.82
N ASP A 55 -45.78 5.26 -62.75
CA ASP A 55 -46.89 5.24 -61.76
C ASP A 55 -46.40 5.27 -60.33
N ASN A 56 -45.21 4.72 -60.07
CA ASN A 56 -44.55 4.79 -58.77
C ASN A 56 -43.71 6.05 -58.58
N GLY A 57 -43.66 6.97 -59.56
CA GLY A 57 -42.90 8.20 -59.54
C GLY A 57 -41.39 8.01 -59.88
N ILE A 58 -40.70 9.13 -60.02
CA ILE A 58 -39.26 9.18 -60.24
C ILE A 58 -38.62 9.22 -58.84
N GLU A 59 -37.81 8.21 -58.52
CA GLU A 59 -37.01 8.19 -57.27
C GLU A 59 -35.81 9.16 -57.37
N LEU A 60 -35.62 9.94 -56.35
CA LEU A 60 -34.48 10.84 -56.28
C LEU A 60 -33.26 10.10 -55.78
N PRO A 61 -32.12 10.17 -56.42
CA PRO A 61 -30.89 9.48 -56.00
C PRO A 61 -30.41 10.01 -54.63
N ILE A 62 -29.80 9.13 -53.85
CA ILE A 62 -29.29 9.44 -52.53
C ILE A 62 -27.82 9.80 -52.63
N PRO A 63 -27.43 11.06 -52.35
CA PRO A 63 -26.01 11.48 -52.32
C PRO A 63 -25.35 10.99 -51.04
N THR A 64 -24.04 11.00 -51.02
CA THR A 64 -23.23 10.71 -49.82
C THR A 64 -22.42 11.93 -49.41
N LYS A 65 -22.32 12.13 -48.09
CA LYS A 65 -21.46 13.17 -47.53
C LYS A 65 -20.77 12.60 -46.28
N ALA A 66 -19.45 12.55 -46.32
CA ALA A 66 -18.68 11.97 -45.23
C ALA A 66 -18.99 12.69 -43.89
N GLY A 67 -19.35 11.92 -42.88
CA GLY A 67 -19.68 12.47 -41.56
C GLY A 67 -21.11 13.02 -41.40
N TYR A 68 -21.94 12.87 -42.43
CA TYR A 68 -23.30 13.32 -42.36
C TYR A 68 -24.28 12.22 -42.77
N LYS A 69 -25.47 12.29 -42.25
CA LYS A 69 -26.62 11.47 -42.67
C LYS A 69 -27.47 12.32 -43.62
N PHE A 70 -27.82 11.74 -44.76
CA PHE A 70 -28.76 12.34 -45.67
C PHE A 70 -30.19 12.32 -45.08
N ASP A 71 -30.80 13.49 -45.00
CA ASP A 71 -32.16 13.64 -44.44
C ASP A 71 -33.21 13.74 -45.51
N GLY A 72 -32.82 14.04 -46.74
CA GLY A 72 -33.72 14.13 -47.87
C GLY A 72 -33.41 15.30 -48.80
N TRP A 73 -34.16 15.36 -49.90
CA TRP A 73 -34.16 16.48 -50.82
C TRP A 73 -35.26 17.46 -50.42
N TYR A 74 -34.97 18.76 -50.52
CA TYR A 74 -35.85 19.85 -50.12
C TYR A 74 -35.93 20.92 -51.21
N THR A 75 -37.06 21.67 -51.26
CA THR A 75 -37.30 22.74 -52.24
C THR A 75 -36.44 23.99 -52.02
N GLU A 76 -35.83 24.11 -50.88
CA GLU A 76 -34.98 25.24 -50.48
C GLU A 76 -33.76 24.75 -49.69
N GLU A 77 -32.67 25.49 -49.74
CA GLU A 77 -31.44 25.20 -48.99
C GLU A 77 -31.64 25.22 -47.47
N ASN A 78 -32.56 26.08 -47.04
CA ASN A 78 -32.92 26.22 -45.61
C ASN A 78 -34.43 26.16 -45.49
N ASN A 79 -34.96 25.31 -44.66
CA ASN A 79 -36.39 25.11 -44.32
C ASN A 79 -37.25 24.46 -45.43
N GLY A 80 -37.35 24.70 -46.57
CA GLY A 80 -38.14 24.13 -47.66
C GLY A 80 -39.00 22.89 -47.35
N SER A 81 -39.81 22.44 -48.31
CA SER A 81 -40.58 21.22 -48.17
C SER A 81 -39.78 20.02 -48.66
N GLN A 82 -39.86 18.90 -47.93
CA GLN A 82 -39.19 17.66 -48.32
C GLN A 82 -39.83 17.06 -49.57
N VAL A 83 -39.00 16.62 -50.53
CA VAL A 83 -39.39 15.97 -51.77
C VAL A 83 -38.85 14.53 -51.73
N ASN A 84 -39.74 13.56 -51.56
CA ASN A 84 -39.38 12.12 -51.48
C ASN A 84 -39.28 11.44 -52.86
N GLY A 85 -39.77 12.08 -53.87
CA GLY A 85 -39.80 11.62 -55.27
C GLY A 85 -40.69 12.55 -56.09
N ILE A 86 -40.67 12.42 -57.41
CA ILE A 86 -41.48 13.23 -58.35
C ILE A 86 -42.57 12.35 -58.94
N THR A 87 -43.79 12.74 -58.68
CA THR A 87 -44.99 12.07 -59.18
C THR A 87 -45.83 13.06 -60.01
N LYS A 88 -46.79 12.55 -60.78
CA LYS A 88 -47.71 13.42 -61.51
C LYS A 88 -48.53 14.31 -60.58
N ASP A 89 -48.83 13.80 -59.35
CA ASP A 89 -49.66 14.52 -58.37
C ASP A 89 -48.91 15.67 -57.71
N ASN A 90 -47.57 15.57 -57.53
CA ASN A 90 -46.80 16.62 -56.86
C ASN A 90 -45.94 17.51 -57.78
N LEU A 91 -46.07 17.24 -59.15
CA LEU A 91 -45.28 17.97 -60.13
C LEU A 91 -45.49 19.49 -60.05
N SER A 92 -46.78 19.95 -59.99
CA SER A 92 -47.11 21.36 -59.88
C SER A 92 -46.61 22.03 -58.64
N ASP A 93 -46.61 21.30 -57.54
CA ASP A 93 -46.13 21.82 -56.24
C ASP A 93 -44.59 21.99 -56.18
N ILE A 94 -43.91 21.05 -56.86
CA ILE A 94 -42.45 21.07 -56.93
C ILE A 94 -41.96 22.12 -57.90
N PHE A 95 -42.50 22.11 -59.16
CA PHE A 95 -42.01 22.97 -60.23
C PHE A 95 -42.68 24.36 -60.28
N ARG A 96 -43.83 24.55 -59.63
CA ARG A 96 -44.53 25.88 -59.50
C ARG A 96 -44.74 26.57 -60.85
N ASN A 97 -45.06 25.81 -61.94
CA ASN A 97 -45.20 26.24 -63.33
C ASN A 97 -43.87 26.60 -64.02
N GLU A 98 -42.73 26.29 -63.43
CA GLU A 98 -41.44 26.42 -64.11
C GLU A 98 -41.03 25.09 -64.74
N ALA A 99 -40.15 25.11 -65.74
CA ALA A 99 -39.63 23.93 -66.41
C ALA A 99 -38.41 23.33 -65.64
N THR A 100 -37.86 24.07 -64.75
CA THR A 100 -36.66 23.67 -64.01
C THR A 100 -36.84 23.91 -62.47
N VAL A 101 -36.31 23.02 -61.71
CA VAL A 101 -36.26 23.16 -60.24
C VAL A 101 -34.91 22.78 -59.72
N THR A 102 -34.47 23.43 -58.65
CA THR A 102 -33.30 23.00 -57.86
C THR A 102 -33.81 22.42 -56.55
N LEU A 103 -33.39 21.19 -56.27
CA LEU A 103 -33.62 20.54 -54.97
C LEU A 103 -32.28 20.52 -54.21
N TYR A 104 -32.36 20.75 -52.90
CA TYR A 104 -31.23 20.88 -52.01
C TYR A 104 -31.16 19.71 -51.05
N ALA A 105 -30.02 19.06 -50.93
CA ALA A 105 -29.79 18.02 -49.94
C ALA A 105 -29.69 18.61 -48.55
N HIS A 106 -30.52 18.12 -47.64
CA HIS A 106 -30.33 18.42 -46.22
C HIS A 106 -29.56 17.30 -45.51
N TRP A 107 -28.77 17.68 -44.52
CA TRP A 107 -27.84 16.81 -43.87
C TRP A 107 -27.86 16.97 -42.35
N THR A 108 -27.88 15.85 -41.62
CA THR A 108 -27.63 15.83 -40.17
C THR A 108 -26.19 15.40 -39.92
N LEU A 109 -25.47 16.22 -39.15
CA LEU A 109 -24.12 15.94 -38.74
C LEU A 109 -24.09 14.71 -37.81
N LEU A 110 -23.27 13.74 -38.16
CA LEU A 110 -23.10 12.52 -37.35
C LEU A 110 -22.15 12.78 -36.20
N ASN A 111 -22.54 12.32 -35.00
CA ASN A 111 -21.71 12.33 -33.81
C ASN A 111 -21.09 10.94 -33.62
N TYR A 112 -19.76 10.86 -33.55
CA TYR A 112 -19.01 9.64 -33.36
C TYR A 112 -18.49 9.57 -31.93
N THR A 113 -18.45 8.37 -31.35
CA THR A 113 -17.97 8.14 -30.00
C THR A 113 -16.47 7.80 -29.99
N ILE A 114 -15.80 8.21 -28.93
CA ILE A 114 -14.44 7.75 -28.60
C ILE A 114 -14.53 6.99 -27.29
N THR A 115 -14.25 5.70 -27.34
CA THR A 115 -14.18 4.82 -26.16
C THR A 115 -12.71 4.65 -25.78
N TYR A 116 -12.40 4.82 -24.51
CA TYR A 116 -11.06 4.67 -23.98
C TYR A 116 -10.98 3.43 -23.11
N GLU A 117 -10.17 2.46 -23.54
CA GLU A 117 -9.96 1.19 -22.85
C GLU A 117 -8.59 1.14 -22.16
N GLY A 118 -8.46 0.28 -21.16
CA GLY A 118 -7.19 0.06 -20.47
C GLY A 118 -6.77 1.20 -19.54
N LEU A 119 -7.67 2.11 -19.15
CA LEU A 119 -7.38 3.21 -18.23
C LEU A 119 -7.09 2.70 -16.82
N ASN A 120 -7.70 1.56 -16.42
CA ASN A 120 -7.71 1.06 -15.05
C ASN A 120 -8.20 2.16 -14.09
N ASP A 121 -7.38 2.59 -13.13
CA ASP A 121 -7.74 3.64 -12.18
C ASP A 121 -7.35 5.05 -12.63
N ALA A 122 -6.75 5.21 -13.82
CA ALA A 122 -6.32 6.51 -14.32
C ALA A 122 -7.48 7.33 -14.85
N THR A 123 -7.50 8.63 -14.52
CA THR A 123 -8.49 9.58 -15.05
C THR A 123 -8.22 9.93 -16.49
N ASN A 124 -9.26 10.16 -17.28
CA ASN A 124 -9.12 10.60 -18.67
C ASN A 124 -9.88 11.92 -18.87
N THR A 125 -9.21 12.89 -19.49
CA THR A 125 -9.77 14.22 -19.79
C THR A 125 -10.00 14.42 -21.29
N ASN A 126 -9.67 13.45 -22.13
CA ASN A 126 -9.91 13.51 -23.56
C ASN A 126 -11.42 13.49 -23.88
N PRO A 127 -11.86 14.10 -25.00
CA PRO A 127 -13.25 14.08 -25.42
C PRO A 127 -13.79 12.65 -25.63
N SER A 128 -15.05 12.42 -25.30
CA SER A 128 -15.72 11.13 -25.51
C SER A 128 -16.47 11.03 -26.84
N ASN A 129 -16.52 12.11 -27.61
CA ASN A 129 -17.20 12.15 -28.91
C ASN A 129 -16.58 13.25 -29.80
N TYR A 130 -16.87 13.18 -31.08
CA TYR A 130 -16.44 14.13 -32.09
C TYR A 130 -17.32 14.03 -33.33
N THR A 131 -17.21 15.02 -34.21
CA THR A 131 -17.81 15.07 -35.52
C THR A 131 -16.75 15.36 -36.59
N VAL A 132 -17.06 15.30 -37.85
CA VAL A 132 -16.12 15.68 -38.91
C VAL A 132 -15.75 17.16 -38.92
N GLU A 133 -16.57 17.99 -38.27
CA GLU A 133 -16.30 19.43 -38.12
C GLU A 133 -15.44 19.76 -36.89
N THR A 134 -15.28 18.79 -35.96
CA THR A 134 -14.43 18.98 -34.81
C THR A 134 -13.00 19.20 -35.24
N GLU A 135 -12.34 20.25 -34.68
CA GLU A 135 -10.92 20.50 -34.89
C GLU A 135 -10.11 19.26 -34.49
N ALA A 136 -8.89 19.15 -35.01
CA ALA A 136 -8.01 18.02 -34.67
C ALA A 136 -7.83 17.88 -33.16
N ILE A 137 -8.11 16.68 -32.63
CA ILE A 137 -8.03 16.36 -31.20
C ILE A 137 -6.63 15.80 -30.91
N THR A 138 -5.79 16.57 -30.26
CA THR A 138 -4.55 16.04 -29.66
C THR A 138 -4.88 15.26 -28.41
N LEU A 139 -4.53 13.98 -28.36
CA LEU A 139 -4.82 13.08 -27.26
C LEU A 139 -3.86 13.32 -26.10
N ALA A 140 -4.39 13.84 -24.99
CA ALA A 140 -3.64 14.00 -23.76
C ALA A 140 -3.38 12.63 -23.09
N ALA A 141 -2.26 12.52 -22.37
CA ALA A 141 -2.01 11.40 -21.51
C ALA A 141 -3.10 11.32 -20.42
N PRO A 142 -3.52 10.11 -20.01
CA PRO A 142 -4.41 9.95 -18.87
C PRO A 142 -3.68 10.32 -17.56
N GLY A 143 -4.40 10.36 -16.44
CA GLY A 143 -3.82 10.54 -15.12
C GLY A 143 -2.81 9.45 -14.76
N THR A 144 -2.15 9.61 -13.64
CA THR A 144 -1.12 8.66 -13.17
C THR A 144 -1.71 7.31 -12.80
N ARG A 145 -1.00 6.23 -13.10
CA ARG A 145 -1.25 4.87 -12.63
C ARG A 145 -0.03 4.40 -11.85
N LYS A 146 -0.24 4.06 -10.56
CA LYS A 146 0.87 3.65 -9.68
C LYS A 146 1.59 2.43 -10.23
N GLY A 147 2.92 2.54 -10.36
CA GLY A 147 3.78 1.47 -10.85
C GLY A 147 3.85 1.33 -12.36
N TYR A 148 3.32 2.31 -13.10
CA TYR A 148 3.31 2.29 -14.57
C TYR A 148 3.59 3.68 -15.15
N THR A 149 4.23 3.70 -16.30
CA THR A 149 4.36 4.88 -17.17
C THR A 149 3.41 4.74 -18.34
N PHE A 150 2.81 5.86 -18.78
CA PHE A 150 1.96 5.86 -19.96
C PHE A 150 2.78 5.75 -21.25
N GLY A 151 2.62 4.67 -22.00
CA GLY A 151 3.32 4.38 -23.26
C GLY A 151 2.68 4.98 -24.50
N GLY A 152 1.42 5.45 -24.40
CA GLY A 152 0.69 6.07 -25.51
C GLY A 152 -0.71 5.51 -25.72
N TRP A 153 -1.46 6.18 -26.61
CA TRP A 153 -2.74 5.70 -27.11
C TRP A 153 -2.56 4.87 -28.39
N TYR A 154 -3.35 3.79 -28.53
CA TYR A 154 -3.30 2.87 -29.66
C TYR A 154 -4.70 2.58 -30.19
N THR A 155 -4.81 2.29 -31.49
CA THR A 155 -6.10 1.94 -32.13
C THR A 155 -6.39 0.44 -32.11
N ASP A 156 -5.48 -0.36 -31.58
CA ASP A 156 -5.59 -1.82 -31.48
C ASP A 156 -5.09 -2.33 -30.12
N VAL A 157 -5.62 -3.47 -29.68
CA VAL A 157 -5.33 -4.10 -28.40
C VAL A 157 -3.91 -4.68 -28.31
N GLU A 158 -3.29 -4.96 -29.45
CA GLU A 158 -1.91 -5.45 -29.56
C GLU A 158 -0.87 -4.32 -29.50
N TYR A 159 -1.32 -3.06 -29.38
CA TYR A 159 -0.47 -1.88 -29.32
C TYR A 159 0.49 -1.73 -30.51
N GLN A 160 0.00 -2.02 -31.73
CA GLN A 160 0.82 -1.90 -32.94
C GLN A 160 0.70 -0.51 -33.58
N ASN A 161 -0.50 0.10 -33.52
CA ASN A 161 -0.81 1.34 -34.21
C ASN A 161 -1.03 2.49 -33.19
N LYS A 162 0.07 3.21 -32.90
CA LYS A 162 0.02 4.36 -32.01
C LYS A 162 -0.72 5.53 -32.67
N ILE A 163 -1.51 6.24 -31.88
CA ILE A 163 -2.25 7.43 -32.28
C ILE A 163 -2.01 8.56 -31.30
N GLU A 164 -1.75 9.76 -31.81
CA GLU A 164 -1.53 10.97 -31.01
C GLU A 164 -2.57 12.04 -31.28
N ILE A 165 -3.15 12.01 -32.51
CA ILE A 165 -4.10 13.02 -32.98
C ILE A 165 -5.23 12.31 -33.71
N ILE A 166 -6.47 12.74 -33.48
CA ILE A 166 -7.63 12.44 -34.32
C ILE A 166 -7.81 13.66 -35.23
N GLU A 167 -7.51 13.49 -36.50
CA GLU A 167 -7.56 14.58 -37.47
C GLU A 167 -9.01 15.04 -37.75
N GLN A 168 -9.18 16.35 -38.04
CA GLN A 168 -10.45 16.88 -38.51
C GLN A 168 -10.92 16.14 -39.79
N GLY A 169 -12.20 15.92 -39.92
CA GLY A 169 -12.77 15.15 -41.06
C GLY A 169 -12.76 13.63 -40.81
N THR A 170 -12.20 13.14 -39.74
CA THR A 170 -12.24 11.72 -39.39
C THR A 170 -13.67 11.24 -39.14
N THR A 171 -14.01 10.06 -39.65
CA THR A 171 -15.33 9.43 -39.49
C THR A 171 -15.29 8.13 -38.71
N GLY A 172 -16.42 7.72 -38.15
CA GLY A 172 -16.62 6.45 -37.45
C GLY A 172 -16.23 6.49 -36.00
N ASN A 173 -16.83 5.61 -35.19
CA ASN A 173 -16.51 5.46 -33.77
C ASN A 173 -15.06 4.97 -33.61
N LYS A 174 -14.41 5.41 -32.52
CA LYS A 174 -13.05 5.02 -32.19
C LYS A 174 -13.05 4.26 -30.86
N ILE A 175 -12.20 3.24 -30.78
CA ILE A 175 -11.78 2.62 -29.52
C ILE A 175 -10.29 2.84 -29.41
N LEU A 176 -9.86 3.46 -28.32
CA LEU A 176 -8.46 3.78 -28.06
C LEU A 176 -7.99 3.05 -26.80
N TYR A 177 -6.87 2.38 -26.91
CA TYR A 177 -6.28 1.56 -25.85
C TYR A 177 -5.10 2.29 -25.23
N ALA A 178 -5.16 2.48 -23.90
CA ALA A 178 -4.04 3.02 -23.14
C ALA A 178 -2.99 1.94 -22.93
N LYS A 179 -1.80 2.14 -23.47
CA LYS A 179 -0.65 1.28 -23.17
C LYS A 179 0.04 1.78 -21.90
N TRP A 180 0.36 0.84 -21.02
CA TRP A 180 1.08 1.10 -19.81
C TRP A 180 2.33 0.23 -19.74
N ASP A 181 3.48 0.85 -19.55
CA ASP A 181 4.75 0.18 -19.37
C ASP A 181 5.04 0.09 -17.86
N GLU A 182 5.31 -1.11 -17.36
CA GLU A 182 5.56 -1.35 -15.94
C GLU A 182 6.87 -0.70 -15.50
N ILE A 183 6.84 0.03 -14.39
CA ILE A 183 8.04 0.59 -13.75
C ILE A 183 8.70 -0.53 -12.93
N ALA A 184 10.02 -0.65 -13.06
CA ALA A 184 10.79 -1.59 -12.24
C ALA A 184 10.52 -1.36 -10.75
N SER A 185 10.47 -2.43 -9.98
CA SER A 185 10.21 -2.37 -8.54
C SER A 185 11.11 -3.37 -7.81
N GLY A 186 11.35 -3.12 -6.53
CA GLY A 186 12.10 -4.01 -5.68
C GLY A 186 11.46 -4.18 -4.31
N SER A 187 11.75 -5.31 -3.68
CA SER A 187 11.42 -5.56 -2.27
C SER A 187 12.38 -4.80 -1.36
N ILE A 188 11.92 -4.45 -0.17
CA ILE A 188 12.73 -3.79 0.86
C ILE A 188 12.73 -4.71 2.08
N THR A 189 13.92 -5.10 2.51
CA THR A 189 14.13 -5.85 3.75
C THR A 189 14.90 -5.00 4.74
N ALA A 190 14.62 -5.14 6.04
CA ALA A 190 15.27 -4.37 7.06
C ALA A 190 15.62 -5.23 8.28
N SER A 191 16.80 -5.03 8.84
CA SER A 191 17.24 -5.75 10.03
C SER A 191 18.20 -4.95 10.88
N PHE A 192 18.22 -5.27 12.17
CA PHE A 192 19.27 -4.83 13.08
C PHE A 192 20.45 -5.80 13.03
N VAL A 193 21.66 -5.26 13.10
CA VAL A 193 22.91 -6.00 13.20
C VAL A 193 23.71 -5.45 14.38
N SER A 194 24.21 -6.35 15.23
CA SER A 194 25.14 -6.06 16.31
C SER A 194 26.39 -6.95 16.21
N THR A 195 27.42 -6.64 16.96
CA THR A 195 28.63 -7.50 17.06
C THR A 195 28.35 -8.85 17.68
N GLY A 196 27.31 -8.94 18.53
CA GLY A 196 26.80 -10.17 19.14
C GLY A 196 25.38 -10.50 18.69
N THR A 197 24.65 -11.20 19.54
CA THR A 197 23.23 -11.52 19.32
C THR A 197 22.36 -10.63 20.17
N ILE A 198 21.42 -9.92 19.55
CA ILE A 198 20.43 -9.12 20.26
C ILE A 198 19.54 -10.06 21.07
N PRO A 199 19.49 -9.93 22.42
CA PRO A 199 18.69 -10.80 23.25
C PRO A 199 17.19 -10.69 22.96
N SER A 200 16.48 -11.81 22.95
CA SER A 200 15.04 -11.85 22.66
C SER A 200 14.16 -11.39 23.83
N ASP A 201 14.72 -11.33 25.03
CA ASP A 201 14.02 -10.99 26.27
C ASP A 201 13.96 -9.47 26.56
N ILE A 202 14.56 -8.63 25.71
CA ILE A 202 14.47 -7.16 25.82
C ILE A 202 13.37 -6.60 24.91
N VAL A 203 13.01 -5.33 25.11
CA VAL A 203 12.16 -4.60 24.16
C VAL A 203 12.92 -4.48 22.84
N GLN A 204 12.37 -5.13 21.81
CA GLN A 204 12.96 -5.16 20.47
C GLN A 204 12.80 -3.81 19.78
N GLY A 205 13.76 -3.49 18.94
CA GLY A 205 13.66 -2.34 18.04
C GLY A 205 12.69 -2.58 16.90
N THR A 206 12.30 -1.51 16.22
CA THR A 206 11.47 -1.58 15.01
C THR A 206 12.06 -0.71 13.91
N ILE A 207 11.95 -1.19 12.67
CA ILE A 207 12.26 -0.43 11.46
C ILE A 207 10.98 -0.39 10.65
N ASN A 208 10.33 0.77 10.61
CA ASN A 208 9.07 0.95 9.90
C ASN A 208 9.37 1.42 8.48
N VAL A 209 9.20 0.55 7.51
CA VAL A 209 9.44 0.79 6.08
C VAL A 209 8.42 0.04 5.24
N ALA A 210 8.16 0.51 4.03
CA ALA A 210 7.36 -0.22 3.05
C ALA A 210 8.08 -1.50 2.59
N GLU A 211 7.35 -2.58 2.37
CA GLU A 211 7.92 -3.87 1.91
C GLU A 211 8.38 -3.84 0.44
N LYS A 212 7.83 -2.91 -0.35
CA LYS A 212 8.09 -2.78 -1.79
C LYS A 212 7.92 -1.32 -2.23
N ALA A 213 8.73 -0.89 -3.19
CA ALA A 213 8.60 0.39 -3.87
C ALA A 213 9.00 0.28 -5.35
N TYR A 214 8.59 1.26 -6.15
CA TYR A 214 8.93 1.35 -7.57
C TYR A 214 10.19 2.19 -7.77
N GLU A 215 10.85 1.99 -8.89
CA GLU A 215 12.01 2.79 -9.29
C GLU A 215 11.69 4.29 -9.26
N ASN A 216 12.63 5.07 -8.71
CA ASN A 216 12.51 6.51 -8.47
C ASN A 216 11.50 6.94 -7.39
N ASP A 217 10.81 6.02 -6.72
CA ASP A 217 10.04 6.38 -5.53
C ASP A 217 10.99 6.85 -4.42
N GLU A 218 10.59 7.92 -3.71
CA GLU A 218 11.22 8.29 -2.45
C GLU A 218 10.67 7.40 -1.33
N VAL A 219 11.54 6.61 -0.73
CA VAL A 219 11.20 5.70 0.37
C VAL A 219 11.66 6.32 1.68
N SER A 220 10.71 6.54 2.60
CA SER A 220 10.99 6.99 3.96
C SER A 220 10.85 5.85 4.96
N PHE A 221 11.71 5.82 5.99
CA PHE A 221 11.60 4.86 7.08
C PHE A 221 12.06 5.46 8.41
N THR A 222 11.56 4.88 9.50
CA THR A 222 11.92 5.27 10.86
C THR A 222 12.52 4.10 11.62
N VAL A 223 13.43 4.40 12.54
CA VAL A 223 14.12 3.41 13.36
C VAL A 223 13.87 3.69 14.84
N THR A 224 13.37 2.68 15.56
CA THR A 224 13.34 2.64 17.01
C THR A 224 14.32 1.58 17.47
N LEU A 225 15.34 1.97 18.24
CA LEU A 225 16.41 1.06 18.64
C LEU A 225 15.94 0.02 19.66
N PRO A 226 16.52 -1.18 19.67
CA PRO A 226 16.32 -2.13 20.74
C PRO A 226 16.79 -1.53 22.08
N LYS A 227 16.11 -1.84 23.17
CA LYS A 227 16.49 -1.35 24.50
C LYS A 227 17.89 -1.86 24.88
N GLY A 228 18.74 -0.97 25.38
CA GLY A 228 20.12 -1.30 25.74
C GLY A 228 21.12 -1.17 24.58
N TYR A 229 20.71 -0.60 23.46
CA TYR A 229 21.57 -0.34 22.30
C TYR A 229 21.63 1.14 21.94
N THR A 230 22.71 1.51 21.30
CA THR A 230 22.89 2.81 20.64
C THR A 230 23.13 2.57 19.14
N LEU A 231 22.69 3.52 18.32
CA LEU A 231 22.92 3.49 16.88
C LEU A 231 24.40 3.67 16.56
N GLU A 232 24.92 2.86 15.66
CA GLU A 232 26.25 3.02 15.10
C GLU A 232 26.18 3.65 13.70
N ASN A 233 25.44 3.03 12.78
CA ASN A 233 25.12 3.61 11.48
C ASN A 233 23.91 2.90 10.84
N VAL A 234 23.42 3.49 9.75
CA VAL A 234 22.39 2.91 8.88
C VAL A 234 22.96 2.77 7.48
N LEU A 235 22.83 1.59 6.90
CA LEU A 235 23.26 1.26 5.53
C LEU A 235 22.05 0.81 4.71
N CYS A 236 21.93 1.33 3.50
CA CYS A 236 21.01 0.80 2.50
C CYS A 236 21.83 0.27 1.32
N THR A 237 21.60 -0.97 0.93
CA THR A 237 22.32 -1.60 -0.18
C THR A 237 21.36 -2.14 -1.22
N ALA A 238 21.73 -2.05 -2.49
CA ALA A 238 21.06 -2.73 -3.60
C ALA A 238 22.08 -3.60 -4.34
N ASP A 239 21.78 -4.90 -4.49
CA ASP A 239 22.71 -5.88 -5.08
C ASP A 239 24.12 -5.89 -4.42
N GLY A 240 24.19 -5.56 -3.12
CA GLY A 240 25.45 -5.47 -2.36
C GLY A 240 26.20 -4.14 -2.47
N GLU A 241 25.73 -3.21 -3.31
CA GLU A 241 26.32 -1.87 -3.45
C GLU A 241 25.60 -0.87 -2.55
N ASN A 242 26.35 -0.01 -1.87
CA ASN A 242 25.79 1.02 -1.02
C ASN A 242 25.03 2.08 -1.83
N LEU A 243 23.84 2.43 -1.37
CA LEU A 243 23.10 3.58 -1.87
C LEU A 243 23.71 4.86 -1.28
N ASN A 244 24.30 5.70 -2.14
CA ASN A 244 25.02 6.92 -1.75
C ASN A 244 24.12 8.10 -1.36
N THR A 245 22.81 7.91 -1.26
CA THR A 245 21.81 8.98 -1.14
C THR A 245 20.87 8.79 0.05
N ILE A 246 21.39 8.25 1.17
CA ILE A 246 20.59 8.19 2.41
C ILE A 246 20.68 9.54 3.09
N THR A 247 19.53 10.19 3.27
CA THR A 247 19.40 11.42 4.06
C THR A 247 18.70 11.12 5.39
N GLU A 248 19.19 11.70 6.48
CA GLU A 248 18.54 11.67 7.78
C GLU A 248 18.04 13.06 8.14
N GLU A 249 16.76 13.16 8.47
CA GLU A 249 16.16 14.38 8.97
C GLU A 249 15.17 14.03 10.10
N ASN A 250 15.41 14.60 11.30
CA ASN A 250 14.55 14.43 12.48
C ASN A 250 14.26 12.96 12.86
N GLY A 251 15.25 12.06 12.69
CA GLY A 251 15.10 10.63 13.00
C GLY A 251 14.35 9.81 11.93
N SER A 252 14.06 10.42 10.80
CA SER A 252 13.55 9.75 9.61
C SER A 252 14.66 9.66 8.56
N TYR A 253 14.74 8.51 7.90
CA TYR A 253 15.70 8.24 6.83
C TYR A 253 14.96 8.16 5.51
N THR A 254 15.57 8.68 4.44
CA THR A 254 15.02 8.59 3.09
C THR A 254 16.07 8.13 2.09
N PHE A 255 15.62 7.42 1.06
CA PHE A 255 16.43 7.09 -0.13
C PHE A 255 15.54 6.99 -1.36
N ILE A 256 16.16 7.11 -2.55
CA ILE A 256 15.46 6.89 -3.83
C ILE A 256 15.58 5.42 -4.23
N MET A 257 14.46 4.79 -4.53
CA MET A 257 14.39 3.39 -4.92
C MET A 257 15.08 3.12 -6.27
N PRO A 258 16.06 2.21 -6.35
CA PRO A 258 16.81 1.95 -7.59
C PRO A 258 16.12 0.94 -8.54
N GLY A 259 14.85 0.59 -8.34
CA GLY A 259 14.16 -0.44 -9.12
C GLY A 259 14.65 -1.88 -8.90
N LYS A 260 15.41 -2.09 -7.83
CA LYS A 260 16.00 -3.37 -7.41
C LYS A 260 15.66 -3.66 -5.95
N ASN A 261 15.94 -4.87 -5.48
CA ASN A 261 15.78 -5.20 -4.06
C ASN A 261 16.77 -4.39 -3.21
N VAL A 262 16.26 -3.84 -2.12
CA VAL A 262 17.05 -3.04 -1.18
C VAL A 262 17.07 -3.73 0.19
N THR A 263 18.23 -3.76 0.79
CA THR A 263 18.43 -4.22 2.17
C THR A 263 18.84 -3.03 3.03
N ILE A 264 18.07 -2.77 4.08
CA ILE A 264 18.37 -1.79 5.12
C ILE A 264 19.02 -2.52 6.29
N THR A 265 20.24 -2.13 6.62
CA THR A 265 20.98 -2.66 7.76
C THR A 265 21.18 -1.53 8.79
N VAL A 266 20.58 -1.70 9.95
CA VAL A 266 20.76 -0.78 11.09
C VAL A 266 21.80 -1.39 12.02
N ASN A 267 23.02 -0.89 11.97
CA ASN A 267 24.10 -1.34 12.84
C ASN A 267 23.96 -0.68 14.21
N VAL A 268 23.94 -1.51 15.24
CA VAL A 268 23.80 -1.09 16.62
C VAL A 268 24.92 -1.69 17.47
N ARG A 269 25.28 -1.00 18.53
CA ARG A 269 26.22 -1.51 19.54
C ARG A 269 25.57 -1.51 20.91
N PRO A 270 25.84 -2.50 21.77
CA PRO A 270 25.30 -2.52 23.11
C PRO A 270 25.86 -1.38 23.95
N ILE A 271 25.02 -0.82 24.80
CA ILE A 271 25.41 0.17 25.79
C ILE A 271 26.23 -0.54 26.88
N GLN A 272 27.33 0.07 27.27
CA GLN A 272 28.13 -0.38 28.42
C GLN A 272 27.47 0.09 29.71
N TYR A 273 27.19 -0.85 30.60
CA TYR A 273 26.68 -0.60 31.94
C TYR A 273 27.75 -0.85 32.97
N THR A 274 27.72 -0.05 34.05
CA THR A 274 28.73 -0.10 35.14
C THR A 274 28.01 -0.29 36.47
N ILE A 275 28.43 -1.29 37.23
CA ILE A 275 28.02 -1.45 38.64
C ILE A 275 29.23 -1.14 39.54
N ASN A 276 29.11 -0.10 40.33
CA ASN A 276 30.06 0.24 41.36
C ASN A 276 29.72 -0.52 42.65
N LEU A 277 30.71 -1.21 43.21
CA LEU A 277 30.57 -2.01 44.43
C LEU A 277 31.09 -1.19 45.61
N ASP A 278 30.19 -0.64 46.42
CA ASP A 278 30.56 0.03 47.67
C ASP A 278 30.68 -1.03 48.76
N LEU A 279 31.90 -1.24 49.20
CA LEU A 279 32.24 -2.28 50.18
C LEU A 279 31.84 -1.93 51.61
N GLN A 280 31.33 -0.72 51.90
CA GLN A 280 30.87 -0.30 53.22
C GLN A 280 31.92 -0.57 54.36
N GLU A 281 33.13 -0.07 54.14
CA GLU A 281 34.31 -0.28 54.99
C GLU A 281 34.81 -1.74 55.02
N GLY A 282 34.27 -2.61 54.19
CA GLY A 282 34.85 -3.94 53.95
C GLY A 282 36.07 -3.89 53.04
N THR A 283 36.77 -5.00 52.92
CA THR A 283 37.90 -5.18 52.01
C THR A 283 37.51 -6.18 50.91
N GLY A 284 37.93 -5.91 49.68
CA GLY A 284 37.68 -6.76 48.52
C GLY A 284 38.52 -6.30 47.34
N THR A 285 38.73 -7.19 46.37
CA THR A 285 39.58 -6.90 45.19
C THR A 285 38.79 -6.22 44.06
N THR A 286 37.50 -6.46 43.97
CA THR A 286 36.64 -5.93 42.89
C THR A 286 35.79 -4.78 43.43
N THR A 287 35.91 -3.61 42.80
CA THR A 287 35.11 -2.41 43.15
C THR A 287 34.21 -1.95 42.03
N THR A 288 34.34 -2.52 40.82
CA THR A 288 33.54 -2.17 39.67
C THR A 288 33.41 -3.38 38.77
N ILE A 289 32.20 -3.61 38.29
CA ILE A 289 31.89 -4.61 37.25
C ILE A 289 31.21 -3.97 36.06
N TYR A 290 31.49 -4.48 34.90
CA TYR A 290 30.98 -3.98 33.63
C TYR A 290 30.14 -5.05 32.94
N GLY A 291 29.16 -4.62 32.18
CA GLY A 291 28.37 -5.49 31.37
C GLY A 291 27.59 -4.77 30.28
N SER A 292 26.95 -5.53 29.46
CA SER A 292 26.02 -5.04 28.43
C SER A 292 24.88 -6.05 28.27
N VAL A 293 23.90 -5.73 27.47
CA VAL A 293 22.82 -6.68 27.16
C VAL A 293 23.31 -7.95 26.44
N GLU A 294 24.45 -7.90 25.77
CA GLU A 294 25.08 -9.07 25.11
C GLU A 294 26.09 -9.81 26.03
N ASN A 295 26.64 -9.10 26.99
CA ASN A 295 27.61 -9.64 27.94
C ASN A 295 27.20 -9.18 29.34
N LEU A 296 26.39 -9.99 29.99
CA LEU A 296 25.80 -9.63 31.28
C LEU A 296 26.87 -9.47 32.39
N PRO A 297 26.76 -8.46 33.26
CA PRO A 297 27.65 -8.31 34.37
C PRO A 297 27.48 -9.47 35.37
N VAL A 298 28.56 -9.87 35.99
CA VAL A 298 28.58 -10.96 36.96
C VAL A 298 29.04 -10.41 38.30
N LEU A 299 28.25 -10.65 39.37
CA LEU A 299 28.67 -10.32 40.72
C LEU A 299 29.96 -11.09 41.09
N PRO A 300 30.87 -10.49 41.90
CA PRO A 300 32.08 -11.18 42.34
C PRO A 300 31.77 -12.48 43.08
N ASN A 301 32.55 -13.50 42.81
CA ASN A 301 32.45 -14.78 43.53
C ASN A 301 33.02 -14.63 44.95
N ASP A 302 33.96 -13.69 45.12
CA ASP A 302 34.61 -13.44 46.43
C ASP A 302 33.80 -12.37 47.16
N ASN A 303 33.25 -12.73 48.31
CA ASN A 303 32.56 -11.82 49.20
C ASN A 303 33.54 -10.84 49.83
N PRO A 304 33.16 -9.56 49.97
CA PRO A 304 33.99 -8.61 50.71
C PRO A 304 34.03 -8.99 52.17
N GLU A 305 35.22 -8.82 52.79
CA GLU A 305 35.44 -9.13 54.18
C GLU A 305 35.37 -7.88 55.05
N LYS A 306 34.74 -7.98 56.21
CA LYS A 306 34.71 -6.94 57.25
C LYS A 306 34.97 -7.59 58.60
N GLN A 307 35.96 -7.11 59.29
CA GLN A 307 36.35 -7.70 60.58
C GLN A 307 35.21 -7.66 61.64
N GLY A 308 34.83 -8.82 62.12
CA GLY A 308 33.77 -8.95 63.12
C GLY A 308 32.34 -9.02 62.51
N TYR A 309 32.22 -9.13 61.17
CA TYR A 309 30.97 -9.17 60.48
C TYR A 309 30.94 -10.28 59.46
N ASN A 310 29.76 -10.79 59.19
CA ASN A 310 29.49 -11.69 58.07
C ASN A 310 28.84 -10.90 56.93
N PHE A 311 29.27 -11.15 55.71
CA PHE A 311 28.66 -10.56 54.53
C PHE A 311 27.22 -11.07 54.35
N LYS A 312 26.26 -10.13 54.29
CA LYS A 312 24.85 -10.40 54.18
C LYS A 312 24.39 -10.49 52.72
N GLY A 313 25.08 -9.77 51.86
CA GLY A 313 24.73 -9.65 50.43
C GLY A 313 24.96 -8.25 49.89
N TRP A 314 24.73 -8.11 48.59
CA TRP A 314 24.72 -6.82 47.90
C TRP A 314 23.31 -6.22 47.92
N PHE A 315 23.18 -4.92 48.12
CA PHE A 315 21.90 -4.21 48.26
C PHE A 315 21.91 -2.92 47.45
N ASP A 316 20.70 -2.45 47.03
CA ASP A 316 20.50 -1.19 46.31
C ASP A 316 20.67 0.08 47.21
N ALA A 317 20.86 -0.10 48.51
CA ALA A 317 21.05 0.97 49.44
C ALA A 317 22.09 0.58 50.53
N PRO A 318 22.81 1.56 51.14
CA PRO A 318 23.83 1.29 52.17
C PRO A 318 23.23 0.66 53.43
N THR A 319 21.98 0.93 53.74
CA THR A 319 21.24 0.33 54.86
C THR A 319 19.83 -0.01 54.42
N LYS A 320 19.31 -1.15 54.88
CA LYS A 320 18.01 -1.67 54.36
C LYS A 320 18.09 -1.92 52.87
N GLY A 321 17.04 -1.58 52.09
CA GLY A 321 17.02 -1.76 50.65
C GLY A 321 16.72 -3.18 50.21
N THR A 322 16.74 -3.39 48.90
CA THR A 322 16.48 -4.67 48.21
C THR A 322 17.79 -5.40 47.95
N VAL A 323 17.84 -6.70 48.21
CA VAL A 323 19.00 -7.50 47.88
C VAL A 323 19.18 -7.60 46.36
N ILE A 324 20.41 -7.42 45.93
CA ILE A 324 20.81 -7.60 44.52
C ILE A 324 21.50 -8.96 44.41
N THR A 325 20.93 -9.84 43.61
CA THR A 325 21.43 -11.20 43.38
C THR A 325 21.76 -11.39 41.91
N MET A 326 22.31 -12.54 41.56
CA MET A 326 22.51 -12.90 40.14
C MET A 326 21.20 -12.96 39.34
N ASP A 327 20.05 -13.14 39.99
CA ASP A 327 18.75 -13.10 39.26
C ASP A 327 18.44 -11.72 38.69
N ASN A 328 18.96 -10.66 39.28
CA ASN A 328 18.84 -9.31 38.74
C ASN A 328 19.71 -9.08 37.50
N LEU A 329 20.65 -9.98 37.22
CA LEU A 329 21.69 -9.86 36.20
C LEU A 329 21.73 -11.06 35.23
N ASN A 330 20.93 -12.10 35.45
CA ASN A 330 20.97 -13.35 34.70
C ASN A 330 20.28 -13.29 33.33
N THR A 331 19.57 -12.23 33.04
CA THR A 331 18.98 -11.93 31.74
C THR A 331 19.16 -10.46 31.37
N ALA A 332 19.16 -10.15 30.09
CA ALA A 332 19.28 -8.77 29.63
C ALA A 332 18.10 -7.90 30.12
N SER A 333 16.90 -8.46 30.14
CA SER A 333 15.70 -7.79 30.64
C SER A 333 15.81 -7.45 32.13
N ASN A 334 16.26 -8.40 32.95
CA ASN A 334 16.46 -8.19 34.39
C ASN A 334 17.50 -7.12 34.66
N MET A 335 18.65 -7.20 33.97
CA MET A 335 19.70 -6.18 34.07
C MET A 335 19.16 -4.80 33.71
N LEU A 336 18.45 -4.66 32.56
CA LEU A 336 17.85 -3.38 32.15
C LEU A 336 16.78 -2.87 33.12
N ALA A 337 16.05 -3.76 33.78
CA ALA A 337 15.08 -3.40 34.80
C ALA A 337 15.80 -2.84 36.05
N LEU A 338 16.90 -3.47 36.45
CA LEU A 338 17.74 -3.00 37.58
C LEU A 338 18.32 -1.60 37.32
N PHE A 339 18.86 -1.36 36.13
CA PHE A 339 19.46 -0.07 35.77
C PHE A 339 18.41 1.04 35.46
N GLY A 340 17.20 0.66 35.07
CA GLY A 340 16.18 1.63 34.68
C GLY A 340 16.61 2.46 33.46
N ASN A 341 16.80 3.77 33.70
CA ASN A 341 17.28 4.72 32.68
C ASN A 341 18.75 5.10 32.84
N ASN A 342 19.43 4.51 33.82
CA ASN A 342 20.83 4.82 34.12
C ASN A 342 21.76 3.83 33.42
N THR A 343 22.99 4.23 33.19
CA THR A 343 24.06 3.35 32.70
C THR A 343 25.05 3.00 33.81
N GLU A 344 24.89 3.61 34.98
CA GLU A 344 25.70 3.36 36.18
C GLU A 344 24.79 3.10 37.39
N LEU A 345 25.19 2.17 38.22
CA LEU A 345 24.50 1.78 39.44
C LEU A 345 25.54 1.56 40.55
N THR A 346 25.27 1.98 41.77
CA THR A 346 26.05 1.60 42.95
C THR A 346 25.24 0.60 43.76
N ILE A 347 25.86 -0.52 44.11
CA ILE A 347 25.32 -1.48 45.06
C ILE A 347 26.25 -1.58 46.29
N TYR A 348 25.65 -1.84 47.40
CA TYR A 348 26.29 -1.71 48.71
C TYR A 348 26.41 -3.07 49.39
N ALA A 349 27.61 -3.38 49.88
CA ALA A 349 27.80 -4.51 50.75
C ALA A 349 27.11 -4.26 52.09
N GLN A 350 26.25 -5.16 52.53
CA GLN A 350 25.74 -5.12 53.89
C GLN A 350 26.26 -6.31 54.69
N TYR A 351 26.39 -6.12 56.00
CA TYR A 351 26.97 -7.09 56.89
C TYR A 351 26.10 -7.28 58.12
N THR A 352 26.23 -8.46 58.75
CA THR A 352 25.70 -8.79 60.08
C THR A 352 26.83 -9.12 61.02
N GLU A 353 26.68 -8.75 62.29
CA GLU A 353 27.66 -9.16 63.31
C GLU A 353 27.79 -10.68 63.39
N VAL A 354 28.98 -11.18 63.67
CA VAL A 354 29.26 -12.62 63.75
C VAL A 354 28.35 -13.29 64.79
N GLY A 355 27.68 -14.37 64.39
CA GLY A 355 26.73 -15.11 65.25
C GLY A 355 25.25 -14.91 64.90
N ASN A 356 24.94 -13.96 64.02
CA ASN A 356 23.59 -13.74 63.55
C ASN A 356 23.51 -13.90 62.02
N PHE A 357 22.33 -14.35 61.55
CA PHE A 357 22.02 -14.40 60.14
C PHE A 357 20.63 -13.84 59.85
N VAL A 358 20.33 -13.51 58.63
CA VAL A 358 19.00 -13.08 58.16
C VAL A 358 18.52 -13.97 57.04
N VAL A 359 17.19 -14.03 56.86
CA VAL A 359 16.55 -14.73 55.75
C VAL A 359 16.04 -13.70 54.75
N ILE A 360 16.39 -13.88 53.49
CA ILE A 360 16.01 -12.98 52.38
C ILE A 360 15.25 -13.82 51.35
N TYR A 361 14.08 -13.33 50.91
CA TYR A 361 13.33 -13.89 49.84
C TYR A 361 13.49 -12.97 48.61
N SER A 362 13.96 -13.55 47.51
CA SER A 362 14.17 -12.85 46.23
C SER A 362 13.28 -13.45 45.14
N ALA A 363 12.43 -12.63 44.54
CA ALA A 363 11.51 -13.03 43.47
C ALA A 363 11.49 -11.98 42.36
N VAL A 364 12.53 -11.98 41.53
CA VAL A 364 12.74 -10.98 40.48
C VAL A 364 11.58 -10.96 39.49
N GLY A 365 11.01 -9.75 39.31
CA GLY A 365 9.86 -9.52 38.41
C GLY A 365 8.51 -10.00 38.97
N ALA A 366 8.44 -10.33 40.26
CA ALA A 366 7.18 -10.50 40.97
C ALA A 366 6.66 -9.17 41.52
N ASP A 367 5.37 -9.12 41.89
CA ASP A 367 4.78 -7.98 42.57
C ASP A 367 5.42 -7.86 43.96
N GLU A 368 6.08 -6.74 44.25
CA GLU A 368 6.87 -6.53 45.48
C GLU A 368 6.06 -6.83 46.77
N GLU A 369 4.80 -6.42 46.80
CA GLU A 369 3.90 -6.65 47.95
C GLU A 369 3.61 -8.16 48.21
N THR A 370 3.88 -9.01 47.22
CA THR A 370 3.65 -10.45 47.32
C THR A 370 4.89 -11.22 47.75
N ILE A 371 6.05 -10.58 47.80
CA ILE A 371 7.30 -11.22 48.19
C ILE A 371 7.35 -11.29 49.74
N PRO A 372 7.59 -12.47 50.33
CA PRO A 372 7.71 -12.59 51.75
C PRO A 372 8.87 -11.70 52.27
N THR A 373 8.64 -11.03 53.39
CA THR A 373 9.67 -10.28 54.09
C THR A 373 9.93 -10.92 55.43
N ASP A 374 11.21 -11.17 55.74
CA ASP A 374 11.64 -11.65 57.03
C ASP A 374 12.67 -10.66 57.63
N ASN A 375 12.21 -9.89 58.60
CA ASN A 375 13.05 -8.90 59.28
C ASN A 375 13.74 -9.45 60.56
N THR A 376 13.62 -10.79 60.79
CA THR A 376 14.17 -11.45 61.95
C THR A 376 15.67 -11.59 61.78
N GLN A 377 16.41 -11.15 62.79
CA GLN A 377 17.80 -11.48 62.92
C GLN A 377 17.93 -12.78 63.71
N TYR A 378 18.37 -13.82 63.05
CA TYR A 378 18.49 -15.15 63.62
C TYR A 378 19.88 -15.33 64.25
N ASN A 379 19.91 -15.93 65.41
CA ASN A 379 21.14 -16.38 65.99
C ASN A 379 21.41 -17.84 65.59
N ILE A 380 22.56 -18.14 65.04
CA ILE A 380 22.92 -19.46 64.55
C ILE A 380 22.93 -20.51 65.67
N ALA A 381 23.26 -20.11 66.90
CA ALA A 381 23.27 -21.01 68.06
C ALA A 381 21.84 -21.44 68.49
N GLU A 382 20.82 -20.67 68.14
CA GLU A 382 19.46 -20.85 68.58
C GLU A 382 18.51 -21.31 67.48
N THR A 383 18.90 -21.16 66.22
CA THR A 383 18.04 -21.40 65.04
C THR A 383 18.65 -22.46 64.13
N SER A 384 18.13 -23.69 64.19
CA SER A 384 18.56 -24.78 63.33
C SER A 384 17.64 -25.01 62.11
N ILE A 385 16.47 -24.41 62.10
CA ILE A 385 15.43 -24.62 61.06
C ILE A 385 14.78 -23.29 60.75
N ILE A 386 14.66 -22.98 59.45
CA ILE A 386 13.83 -21.89 58.90
C ILE A 386 12.57 -22.50 58.30
N LYS A 387 11.42 -22.04 58.73
CA LYS A 387 10.12 -22.45 58.17
C LYS A 387 9.80 -21.58 56.96
N ILE A 388 9.47 -22.22 55.83
CA ILE A 388 9.10 -21.53 54.62
C ILE A 388 7.75 -20.80 54.79
N PRO A 389 7.64 -19.51 54.42
CA PRO A 389 6.42 -18.75 54.58
C PRO A 389 5.31 -19.27 53.64
N ASN A 390 4.02 -19.15 54.09
CA ASN A 390 2.87 -19.47 53.27
C ASN A 390 2.56 -18.41 52.23
N GLN A 391 3.24 -17.26 52.27
CA GLN A 391 3.11 -16.20 51.27
C GLN A 391 3.87 -16.59 49.99
N GLU A 392 3.14 -16.73 48.90
CA GLU A 392 3.73 -17.02 47.61
C GLU A 392 3.84 -15.72 46.79
N PRO A 393 4.99 -15.42 46.19
CA PRO A 393 5.14 -14.28 45.29
C PRO A 393 4.32 -14.49 44.04
N LYS A 394 3.83 -13.39 43.43
CA LYS A 394 3.06 -13.41 42.21
C LYS A 394 3.85 -12.76 41.09
N LYS A 395 3.91 -13.43 39.94
CA LYS A 395 4.54 -12.95 38.72
C LYS A 395 3.62 -13.20 37.52
N LEU A 396 3.28 -12.13 36.83
CA LEU A 396 2.36 -12.22 35.69
C LEU A 396 2.90 -13.18 34.63
N GLY A 397 2.07 -14.15 34.24
CA GLY A 397 2.43 -15.16 33.23
C GLY A 397 3.27 -16.31 33.75
N TYR A 398 3.47 -16.42 35.06
CA TYR A 398 4.27 -17.50 35.65
C TYR A 398 3.53 -18.13 36.84
N THR A 399 3.86 -19.38 37.08
CA THR A 399 3.42 -20.14 38.25
C THR A 399 4.60 -20.28 39.21
N PHE A 400 4.40 -19.96 40.49
CA PHE A 400 5.41 -20.12 41.52
C PHE A 400 5.58 -21.60 41.90
N GLU A 401 6.81 -22.11 41.74
CA GLU A 401 7.15 -23.52 42.04
C GLU A 401 7.71 -23.71 43.45
N GLY A 402 8.27 -22.67 44.02
CA GLY A 402 8.90 -22.72 45.35
C GLY A 402 10.17 -21.87 45.42
N TRP A 403 10.92 -22.08 46.45
CA TRP A 403 12.15 -21.35 46.76
C TRP A 403 13.37 -22.26 46.65
N LYS A 404 14.47 -21.76 46.10
CA LYS A 404 15.78 -22.41 46.16
C LYS A 404 16.78 -21.53 46.92
N THR A 405 17.73 -22.13 47.60
CA THR A 405 18.92 -21.43 48.09
C THR A 405 20.07 -21.65 47.11
N GLY A 406 21.11 -20.80 47.17
CA GLY A 406 22.33 -20.96 46.36
C GLY A 406 23.18 -22.19 46.75
N THR A 407 22.82 -22.89 47.81
CA THR A 407 23.64 -23.97 48.40
C THR A 407 23.18 -25.38 48.09
N ASP A 408 21.91 -25.57 47.64
CA ASP A 408 21.41 -26.86 47.27
C ASP A 408 20.37 -26.78 46.11
N ASP A 409 20.03 -27.93 45.51
CA ASP A 409 19.07 -28.04 44.43
C ASP A 409 17.62 -28.26 44.89
N THR A 410 17.40 -28.27 46.20
CA THR A 410 16.09 -28.53 46.82
C THR A 410 15.16 -27.33 46.59
N VAL A 411 13.94 -27.61 46.14
CA VAL A 411 12.88 -26.61 46.06
C VAL A 411 12.06 -26.67 47.34
N TYR A 412 12.05 -25.56 48.05
CA TYR A 412 11.31 -25.40 49.33
C TYR A 412 9.98 -24.71 49.08
N LYS A 413 8.88 -25.30 49.58
CA LYS A 413 7.54 -24.73 49.42
C LYS A 413 6.68 -25.03 50.63
N TYR A 414 5.97 -24.05 51.18
CA TYR A 414 5.07 -24.18 52.30
C TYR A 414 3.99 -25.28 52.02
N GLY A 415 3.76 -26.10 53.07
CA GLY A 415 2.74 -27.19 52.99
C GLY A 415 3.19 -28.41 52.18
N THR A 416 4.45 -28.49 51.76
CA THR A 416 5.04 -29.70 51.19
C THR A 416 5.95 -30.41 52.18
N GLN A 417 6.54 -31.56 51.80
CA GLN A 417 7.56 -32.19 52.63
C GLN A 417 8.82 -31.38 52.80
N ASN A 418 9.04 -30.35 51.97
CA ASN A 418 10.14 -29.43 52.00
C ASN A 418 9.69 -28.04 52.46
N ASP A 419 8.89 -27.93 53.49
CA ASP A 419 8.41 -26.67 54.07
C ASP A 419 9.34 -26.07 55.14
N THR A 420 10.47 -26.72 55.38
CA THR A 420 11.50 -26.29 56.32
C THR A 420 12.89 -26.41 55.69
N TYR A 421 13.74 -25.44 55.99
CA TYR A 421 15.16 -25.41 55.60
C TYR A 421 16.03 -25.61 56.83
N THR A 422 16.92 -26.58 56.81
CA THR A 422 17.88 -26.80 57.87
C THR A 422 19.05 -25.83 57.70
N VAL A 423 19.29 -25.02 58.73
CA VAL A 423 20.37 -24.01 58.72
C VAL A 423 21.71 -24.72 58.92
N PRO A 424 22.69 -24.55 58.01
CA PRO A 424 24.03 -25.08 58.20
C PRO A 424 24.72 -24.49 59.42
N ASN A 425 25.49 -25.26 60.15
CA ASN A 425 26.17 -24.83 61.38
C ASN A 425 27.28 -23.81 61.16
N ASP A 426 27.74 -23.62 59.93
CA ASP A 426 28.79 -22.73 59.48
C ASP A 426 28.26 -21.52 58.71
N ILE A 427 26.94 -21.27 58.74
CA ILE A 427 26.36 -20.15 57.99
C ILE A 427 26.85 -18.83 58.53
N SER A 428 27.26 -17.98 57.62
CA SER A 428 27.61 -16.61 57.88
C SER A 428 26.87 -15.69 56.91
N GLY A 429 26.12 -14.72 57.44
CA GLY A 429 25.48 -13.72 56.61
C GLY A 429 23.97 -13.94 56.36
N ALA A 430 23.56 -14.03 55.13
CA ALA A 430 22.17 -14.16 54.77
C ALA A 430 21.85 -15.51 54.11
N ILE A 431 20.72 -16.12 54.44
CA ILE A 431 20.09 -17.19 53.66
C ILE A 431 19.18 -16.53 52.68
N THR A 432 19.51 -16.64 51.37
CA THR A 432 18.67 -16.11 50.30
C THR A 432 17.89 -17.23 49.62
N PHE A 433 16.57 -17.15 49.70
CA PHE A 433 15.63 -18.01 48.97
C PHE A 433 15.23 -17.33 47.67
N ILE A 434 15.55 -17.94 46.52
CA ILE A 434 15.29 -17.42 45.21
C ILE A 434 14.06 -18.12 44.62
N ALA A 435 13.06 -17.35 44.22
CA ALA A 435 11.83 -17.87 43.64
C ALA A 435 12.09 -18.64 42.35
N GLN A 436 11.51 -19.82 42.24
CA GLN A 436 11.51 -20.64 41.05
C GLN A 436 10.17 -20.52 40.33
N TRP A 437 10.23 -20.41 39.02
CA TRP A 437 9.06 -20.12 38.19
C TRP A 437 8.93 -21.06 37.02
N SER A 438 7.70 -21.47 36.69
CA SER A 438 7.33 -22.06 35.41
C SER A 438 6.51 -21.07 34.60
N ILE A 439 6.71 -21.08 33.30
CA ILE A 439 5.94 -20.22 32.37
C ILE A 439 4.54 -20.81 32.21
N ASN A 440 3.54 -19.97 32.35
CA ASN A 440 2.16 -20.39 32.12
C ASN A 440 1.88 -20.54 30.64
N GLU A 441 1.44 -21.73 30.26
CA GLU A 441 0.94 -21.97 28.92
C GLU A 441 -0.55 -21.63 28.83
N TYR A 442 -0.88 -20.77 27.88
CA TYR A 442 -2.27 -20.37 27.63
C TYR A 442 -2.75 -20.94 26.30
N LYS A 443 -3.84 -21.67 26.37
CA LYS A 443 -4.49 -22.18 25.16
C LYS A 443 -5.49 -21.16 24.66
N ILE A 444 -5.28 -20.69 23.43
CA ILE A 444 -6.28 -19.90 22.74
C ILE A 444 -7.21 -20.84 22.01
N THR A 445 -8.47 -20.84 22.36
CA THR A 445 -9.50 -21.56 21.63
C THR A 445 -10.30 -20.57 20.80
N TYR A 446 -10.35 -20.80 19.52
CA TYR A 446 -11.14 -19.99 18.59
C TYR A 446 -12.51 -20.64 18.41
N GLU A 447 -13.57 -19.91 18.71
CA GLU A 447 -14.92 -20.29 18.30
C GLU A 447 -15.17 -19.76 16.89
N LEU A 448 -15.10 -20.63 15.94
CA LEU A 448 -15.16 -20.26 14.52
C LEU A 448 -16.57 -20.02 13.99
N ASN A 449 -17.64 -20.25 14.83
CA ASN A 449 -19.06 -20.07 14.47
C ASN A 449 -19.39 -20.54 13.03
N GLY A 450 -18.83 -21.71 12.65
CA GLY A 450 -19.03 -22.29 11.32
C GLY A 450 -17.90 -22.00 10.30
N GLY A 451 -16.89 -21.22 10.67
CA GLY A 451 -15.66 -21.08 9.88
C GLY A 451 -14.70 -22.24 10.06
N ILE A 452 -13.72 -22.36 9.19
CA ILE A 452 -12.61 -23.33 9.29
C ILE A 452 -11.30 -22.59 9.53
N ASN A 453 -10.47 -23.14 10.41
CA ASN A 453 -9.08 -22.68 10.55
C ASN A 453 -8.29 -23.08 9.29
N ALA A 454 -7.59 -22.14 8.70
CA ALA A 454 -6.69 -22.38 7.57
C ALA A 454 -5.32 -22.90 8.06
#